data_43ab26fa308ba08753a09c65427ed00e
#
_entry.id   43ab26fa308ba08753a09c65427ed00e
#
_cell.length_a   1.000
_cell.length_b   1.000
_cell.length_c   1.000
_cell.angle_alpha   90.00
_cell.angle_beta   90.00
_cell.angle_gamma   90.00
#
_symmetry.space_group_name_H-M   'P 1'
#
loop_
_entity.id
_entity.type
_entity.pdbx_description
1 polymer ?
#
loop_
_entity_poly.entity_id
_entity_poly.type
_entity_poly.pdbx_seq_one_letter_code
_entity_poly.pdbx_strand_id
1 'polypeptide(L)'
;MSRNNVLMVLADQHNATMLGAAGHPQALTPNLDRFAASGVRFTNAFAQNTICTPSRVSILSGQYCHNHGYYGLSGPTNAGLGNLFRHFRRHGYRTAGYGKLHLPDSPRNWVADDVDVFADTYETADGVTGDSPFLSYLQERGLRRYEDSWHNAEEYGPGTISHDAMPSKLPYDHTQERWCADRAMELMRENGDRPFFIQVAFQKPHHPLLPSREFWDRYSDDVELPPTIDHDPSGRPPHFREAWRRFHNRAWDYGREGEGSEAGARRAWRGTLACVTQVDDVFGRLLAFLDESGLSDNTIVIYSSDHGSYHGIHGIEEKAPGICSDAVCRVPMIWRVPGMSRDVVTDALVEAVDMAATLPQLCGLPPMECVDGLDISSLLAGGGAEVRPCAVTENPWSKSIRWGRWRMVHYPRMMFDEPCGELYDMESDPEERSNRYADPTFAPVVHEGLCLLADWLITTTRVVTTQPTLRADDSRGLHLNGAKQYPACPDGRAPNRVQPRFRDDNALSYL
;
A
#
# COMPACT_ATOMS: atom_id res chain seq x y z
N MET A 1 4.18 33.18 5.26
CA MET A 1 4.84 31.94 5.71
C MET A 1 5.22 31.17 4.46
N SER A 2 6.44 30.63 4.37
CA SER A 2 6.82 29.73 3.28
C SER A 2 5.93 28.49 3.35
N ARG A 3 5.49 27.97 2.19
CA ARG A 3 4.70 26.73 2.11
C ARG A 3 5.62 25.55 2.35
N ASN A 4 5.18 24.57 3.12
CA ASN A 4 5.94 23.35 3.33
C ASN A 4 6.14 22.58 2.02
N ASN A 5 7.32 22.03 1.83
CA ASN A 5 7.57 20.99 0.85
C ASN A 5 6.98 19.66 1.30
N VAL A 6 6.78 18.73 0.38
CA VAL A 6 6.30 17.38 0.69
C VAL A 6 7.19 16.34 0.02
N LEU A 7 7.73 15.41 0.81
CA LEU A 7 8.39 14.20 0.37
C LEU A 7 7.59 12.99 0.87
N MET A 8 6.88 12.33 -0.03
CA MET A 8 6.12 11.12 0.25
C MET A 8 6.88 9.89 -0.26
N VAL A 9 7.30 9.02 0.64
CA VAL A 9 8.02 7.78 0.30
C VAL A 9 7.11 6.60 0.56
N LEU A 10 6.86 5.80 -0.48
CA LEU A 10 6.08 4.58 -0.43
C LEU A 10 6.96 3.38 -0.77
N ALA A 11 7.01 2.40 0.11
CA ALA A 11 7.56 1.08 -0.21
C ALA A 11 6.43 0.18 -0.74
N ASP A 12 6.72 -0.72 -1.68
CA ASP A 12 5.72 -1.68 -2.15
C ASP A 12 5.71 -2.90 -1.23
N GLN A 13 4.53 -3.23 -0.71
CA GLN A 13 4.32 -4.47 0.03
C GLN A 13 5.04 -4.54 1.39
N HIS A 14 5.37 -3.40 2.02
CA HIS A 14 6.03 -3.36 3.32
C HIS A 14 5.02 -3.58 4.45
N ASN A 15 5.16 -4.70 5.16
CA ASN A 15 4.32 -5.05 6.30
C ASN A 15 4.61 -4.12 7.50
N ALA A 16 3.55 -3.65 8.17
CA ALA A 16 3.64 -2.71 9.30
C ALA A 16 4.48 -3.23 10.48
N THR A 17 4.60 -4.55 10.64
CA THR A 17 5.37 -5.15 11.73
C THR A 17 6.87 -5.25 11.43
N MET A 18 7.30 -5.09 10.18
CA MET A 18 8.70 -5.27 9.76
C MET A 18 9.54 -4.00 9.97
N LEU A 19 9.48 -3.44 11.17
CA LEU A 19 10.24 -2.28 11.63
C LEU A 19 10.78 -2.54 13.03
N GLY A 20 12.03 -2.14 13.32
CA GLY A 20 12.57 -2.14 14.68
C GLY A 20 11.71 -1.32 15.64
N ALA A 21 11.25 -0.13 15.22
CA ALA A 21 10.31 0.72 15.97
C ALA A 21 8.95 0.06 16.23
N ALA A 22 8.56 -0.96 15.47
CA ALA A 22 7.37 -1.77 15.72
C ALA A 22 7.66 -3.00 16.61
N GLY A 23 8.90 -3.20 17.04
CA GLY A 23 9.32 -4.31 17.90
C GLY A 23 9.70 -5.58 17.13
N HIS A 24 9.92 -5.53 15.81
CA HIS A 24 10.35 -6.70 15.06
C HIS A 24 11.74 -7.15 15.46
N PRO A 25 11.93 -8.43 15.89
CA PRO A 25 13.20 -8.88 16.50
C PRO A 25 14.37 -8.93 15.52
N GLN A 26 14.12 -9.06 14.24
CA GLN A 26 15.15 -9.28 13.23
C GLN A 26 15.26 -8.16 12.19
N ALA A 27 14.26 -7.28 12.03
CA ALA A 27 14.31 -6.21 11.03
C ALA A 27 15.35 -5.15 11.42
N LEU A 28 16.32 -4.90 10.55
CA LEU A 28 17.35 -3.88 10.74
C LEU A 28 16.93 -2.60 10.01
N THR A 29 16.22 -1.71 10.72
CA THR A 29 15.64 -0.47 10.16
C THR A 29 16.05 0.78 10.94
N PRO A 30 17.36 1.02 11.19
CA PRO A 30 17.79 2.08 12.09
C PRO A 30 17.43 3.49 11.60
N ASN A 31 17.27 3.72 10.31
CA ASN A 31 16.89 5.01 9.76
C ASN A 31 15.38 5.27 9.94
N LEU A 32 14.55 4.28 9.65
CA LEU A 32 13.11 4.34 9.89
C LEU A 32 12.79 4.45 11.38
N ASP A 33 13.56 3.76 12.24
CA ASP A 33 13.40 3.83 13.69
C ASP A 33 13.73 5.24 14.22
N ARG A 34 14.84 5.86 13.75
CA ARG A 34 15.15 7.27 14.08
C ARG A 34 14.12 8.23 13.50
N PHE A 35 13.60 7.94 12.30
CA PHE A 35 12.55 8.74 11.69
C PHE A 35 11.26 8.66 12.50
N ALA A 36 10.87 7.50 12.99
CA ALA A 36 9.73 7.31 13.88
C ALA A 36 9.87 8.12 15.17
N ALA A 37 11.04 8.11 15.78
CA ALA A 37 11.35 8.93 16.97
C ALA A 37 11.37 10.45 16.67
N SER A 38 11.54 10.85 15.41
CA SER A 38 11.52 12.26 15.03
C SER A 38 10.16 12.81 14.61
N GLY A 39 9.10 11.98 14.66
CA GLY A 39 7.77 12.31 14.18
C GLY A 39 6.64 11.61 14.94
N VAL A 40 5.57 11.30 14.22
CA VAL A 40 4.41 10.57 14.71
C VAL A 40 4.31 9.24 13.96
N ARG A 41 4.30 8.13 14.69
CA ARG A 41 4.09 6.78 14.17
C ARG A 41 2.71 6.27 14.54
N PHE A 42 1.93 5.90 13.55
CA PHE A 42 0.64 5.25 13.72
C PHE A 42 0.81 3.73 13.77
N THR A 43 0.28 3.08 14.81
CA THR A 43 0.31 1.61 14.93
C THR A 43 -0.86 0.95 14.21
N ASN A 44 -1.94 1.71 13.96
CA ASN A 44 -3.17 1.26 13.33
C ASN A 44 -3.47 2.07 12.07
N ALA A 45 -2.60 1.97 11.07
CA ALA A 45 -2.78 2.59 9.76
C ALA A 45 -3.14 1.51 8.72
N PHE A 46 -4.18 1.75 7.93
CA PHE A 46 -4.74 0.76 7.02
C PHE A 46 -4.77 1.22 5.56
N ALA A 47 -4.37 0.31 4.67
CA ALA A 47 -4.53 0.46 3.23
C ALA A 47 -5.98 0.23 2.81
N GLN A 48 -6.44 0.89 1.75
CA GLN A 48 -7.81 0.74 1.28
C GLN A 48 -8.04 -0.52 0.44
N ASN A 49 -6.97 -1.13 -0.05
CA ASN A 49 -7.02 -2.40 -0.77
C ASN A 49 -5.74 -3.20 -0.52
N THR A 50 -5.81 -4.52 -0.67
CA THR A 50 -4.66 -5.43 -0.51
C THR A 50 -3.83 -5.57 -1.79
N ILE A 51 -4.11 -4.79 -2.83
CA ILE A 51 -3.44 -4.82 -4.14
C ILE A 51 -2.89 -3.42 -4.48
N CYS A 52 -1.75 -3.37 -5.16
CA CYS A 52 -0.98 -2.15 -5.43
C CYS A 52 -1.81 -1.05 -6.11
N THR A 53 -2.29 -1.26 -7.35
CA THR A 53 -2.95 -0.21 -8.13
C THR A 53 -4.16 0.40 -7.42
N PRO A 54 -5.16 -0.37 -6.94
CA PRO A 54 -6.30 0.24 -6.25
C PRO A 54 -5.90 0.99 -4.98
N SER A 55 -4.95 0.48 -4.20
CA SER A 55 -4.45 1.19 -3.02
C SER A 55 -3.74 2.50 -3.39
N ARG A 56 -2.88 2.48 -4.40
CA ARG A 56 -2.16 3.68 -4.88
C ARG A 56 -3.11 4.73 -5.45
N VAL A 57 -4.16 4.31 -6.16
CA VAL A 57 -5.23 5.22 -6.59
C VAL A 57 -5.93 5.83 -5.38
N SER A 58 -6.25 5.04 -4.34
CA SER A 58 -6.84 5.54 -3.10
C SER A 58 -5.94 6.58 -2.42
N ILE A 59 -4.63 6.30 -2.27
CA ILE A 59 -3.66 7.24 -1.67
C ILE A 59 -3.64 8.58 -2.41
N LEU A 60 -3.56 8.55 -3.75
CA LEU A 60 -3.42 9.76 -4.55
C LEU A 60 -4.72 10.53 -4.74
N SER A 61 -5.85 9.83 -4.85
CA SER A 61 -7.16 10.46 -5.04
C SER A 61 -7.85 10.84 -3.73
N GLY A 62 -7.46 10.19 -2.62
CA GLY A 62 -8.16 10.28 -1.35
C GLY A 62 -9.52 9.59 -1.34
N GLN A 63 -9.79 8.68 -2.29
CA GLN A 63 -11.09 8.02 -2.42
C GLN A 63 -11.01 6.53 -2.09
N TYR A 64 -12.10 5.98 -1.55
CA TYR A 64 -12.24 4.55 -1.38
C TYR A 64 -12.43 3.84 -2.72
N CYS A 65 -12.09 2.54 -2.77
CA CYS A 65 -12.15 1.76 -4.01
C CYS A 65 -13.55 1.73 -4.63
N HIS A 66 -14.61 1.67 -3.82
CA HIS A 66 -15.99 1.70 -4.32
C HIS A 66 -16.38 3.05 -4.97
N ASN A 67 -15.65 4.15 -4.67
CA ASN A 67 -15.87 5.46 -5.26
C ASN A 67 -15.01 5.71 -6.51
N HIS A 68 -13.74 5.27 -6.52
CA HIS A 68 -12.91 5.43 -7.71
C HIS A 68 -13.03 4.26 -8.69
N GLY A 69 -13.58 3.11 -8.29
CA GLY A 69 -13.93 1.99 -9.16
C GLY A 69 -12.80 1.03 -9.53
N TYR A 70 -11.57 1.25 -9.06
CA TYR A 70 -10.44 0.36 -9.36
C TYR A 70 -10.29 -0.71 -8.29
N TYR A 71 -10.23 -1.98 -8.74
CA TYR A 71 -10.01 -3.15 -7.89
C TYR A 71 -8.97 -4.12 -8.46
N GLY A 72 -8.44 -3.85 -9.64
CA GLY A 72 -7.42 -4.66 -10.33
C GLY A 72 -6.14 -3.88 -10.59
N LEU A 73 -5.14 -4.58 -11.15
CA LEU A 73 -3.81 -4.02 -11.42
C LEU A 73 -3.76 -3.09 -12.66
N SER A 74 -4.75 -3.16 -13.52
CA SER A 74 -4.85 -2.38 -14.76
C SER A 74 -6.26 -1.86 -14.96
N GLY A 75 -6.43 -0.94 -15.89
CA GLY A 75 -7.75 -0.43 -16.26
C GLY A 75 -7.68 0.91 -17.01
N PRO A 76 -8.81 1.34 -17.57
CA PRO A 76 -8.87 2.62 -18.27
C PRO A 76 -8.65 3.77 -17.28
N THR A 77 -7.92 4.79 -17.71
CA THR A 77 -7.73 6.01 -16.93
C THR A 77 -9.02 6.80 -16.80
N ASN A 78 -9.28 7.33 -15.62
CA ASN A 78 -10.39 8.24 -15.36
C ASN A 78 -9.85 9.67 -15.23
N ALA A 79 -9.93 10.46 -16.29
CA ALA A 79 -9.46 11.85 -16.31
C ALA A 79 -10.22 12.77 -15.32
N GLY A 80 -11.45 12.40 -14.95
CA GLY A 80 -12.26 13.12 -13.97
C GLY A 80 -11.85 12.89 -12.52
N LEU A 81 -11.08 11.85 -12.25
CA LEU A 81 -10.59 11.53 -10.91
C LEU A 81 -9.45 12.47 -10.53
N GLY A 82 -9.64 13.23 -9.44
CA GLY A 82 -8.61 14.13 -8.89
C GLY A 82 -7.44 13.34 -8.27
N ASN A 83 -6.26 13.96 -8.22
CA ASN A 83 -5.11 13.39 -7.55
C ASN A 83 -4.20 14.46 -6.92
N LEU A 84 -3.36 14.05 -5.98
CA LEU A 84 -2.43 14.93 -5.27
C LEU A 84 -1.48 15.67 -6.22
N PHE A 85 -0.92 15.03 -7.25
CA PHE A 85 -0.02 15.70 -8.21
C PHE A 85 -0.72 16.86 -8.89
N ARG A 86 -1.91 16.65 -9.47
CA ARG A 86 -2.71 17.68 -10.10
C ARG A 86 -3.03 18.82 -9.12
N HIS A 87 -3.40 18.46 -7.90
CA HIS A 87 -3.76 19.45 -6.88
C HIS A 87 -2.57 20.34 -6.51
N PHE A 88 -1.43 19.76 -6.14
CA PHE A 88 -0.22 20.50 -5.78
C PHE A 88 0.31 21.34 -6.94
N ARG A 89 0.36 20.78 -8.17
CA ARG A 89 0.80 21.49 -9.36
C ARG A 89 -0.04 22.75 -9.64
N ARG A 90 -1.38 22.63 -9.54
CA ARG A 90 -2.30 23.77 -9.70
C ARG A 90 -2.10 24.88 -8.68
N HIS A 91 -1.52 24.54 -7.54
CA HIS A 91 -1.21 25.51 -6.49
C HIS A 91 0.28 25.96 -6.49
N GLY A 92 0.99 25.75 -7.60
CA GLY A 92 2.32 26.31 -7.82
C GLY A 92 3.48 25.46 -7.30
N TYR A 93 3.24 24.24 -6.84
CA TYR A 93 4.30 23.31 -6.47
C TYR A 93 4.98 22.73 -7.72
N ARG A 94 6.28 22.44 -7.62
CA ARG A 94 6.93 21.52 -8.56
C ARG A 94 6.60 20.09 -8.13
N THR A 95 6.13 19.27 -9.07
CA THR A 95 5.65 17.92 -8.76
C THR A 95 6.48 16.87 -9.46
N ALA A 96 6.81 15.78 -8.76
CA ALA A 96 7.54 14.66 -9.33
C ALA A 96 7.09 13.32 -8.75
N GLY A 97 7.03 12.31 -9.62
CA GLY A 97 6.80 10.91 -9.27
C GLY A 97 7.94 10.04 -9.79
N TYR A 98 8.65 9.38 -8.90
CA TYR A 98 9.77 8.49 -9.21
C TYR A 98 9.52 7.08 -8.69
N GLY A 99 9.77 6.07 -9.50
CA GLY A 99 9.71 4.68 -9.08
C GLY A 99 8.43 3.96 -9.48
N LYS A 100 8.07 2.92 -8.75
CA LYS A 100 6.86 2.13 -9.03
C LYS A 100 5.60 2.93 -8.68
N LEU A 101 5.10 3.71 -9.63
CA LEU A 101 3.83 4.41 -9.45
C LEU A 101 2.63 3.47 -9.62
N HIS A 102 2.72 2.54 -10.56
CA HIS A 102 1.78 1.44 -10.80
C HIS A 102 0.31 1.87 -10.73
N LEU A 103 -0.05 2.79 -11.60
CA LEU A 103 -1.36 3.42 -11.68
C LEU A 103 -2.08 2.98 -12.97
N PRO A 104 -3.40 3.17 -13.09
CA PRO A 104 -4.12 2.91 -14.32
C PRO A 104 -3.46 3.59 -15.52
N ASP A 105 -3.20 2.88 -16.60
CA ASP A 105 -2.30 3.28 -17.69
C ASP A 105 -2.90 3.22 -19.11
N SER A 106 -4.16 2.84 -19.25
CA SER A 106 -4.81 2.70 -20.56
C SER A 106 -5.73 3.88 -20.87
N PRO A 107 -5.51 4.65 -21.95
CA PRO A 107 -4.41 4.55 -22.93
C PRO A 107 -3.09 5.18 -22.48
N ARG A 108 -3.05 5.88 -21.36
CA ARG A 108 -1.88 6.55 -20.78
C ARG A 108 -1.99 6.57 -19.28
N ASN A 109 -0.85 6.52 -18.58
CA ASN A 109 -0.82 6.57 -17.13
C ASN A 109 -1.62 7.77 -16.58
N TRP A 110 -2.47 7.50 -15.61
CA TRP A 110 -3.46 8.42 -15.05
C TRP A 110 -2.88 9.77 -14.59
N VAL A 111 -1.67 9.80 -14.05
CA VAL A 111 -1.07 11.03 -13.54
C VAL A 111 -0.03 11.65 -14.48
N ALA A 112 0.26 11.05 -15.63
CA ALA A 112 1.35 11.49 -16.50
C ALA A 112 1.23 12.95 -16.97
N ASP A 113 0.02 13.47 -17.14
CA ASP A 113 -0.24 14.86 -17.53
C ASP A 113 -0.36 15.81 -16.33
N ASP A 114 -0.40 15.28 -15.12
CA ASP A 114 -0.64 16.01 -13.88
C ASP A 114 0.64 16.33 -13.10
N VAL A 115 1.76 15.79 -13.50
CA VAL A 115 3.05 15.87 -12.83
C VAL A 115 4.08 16.55 -13.73
N ASP A 116 4.99 17.35 -13.14
CA ASP A 116 6.06 18.02 -13.92
C ASP A 116 7.17 17.04 -14.33
N VAL A 117 7.47 16.05 -13.47
CA VAL A 117 8.46 15.00 -13.75
C VAL A 117 7.82 13.63 -13.46
N PHE A 118 7.63 12.86 -14.52
CA PHE A 118 7.08 11.50 -14.45
C PHE A 118 8.14 10.48 -14.82
N ALA A 119 8.52 9.63 -13.88
CA ALA A 119 9.53 8.60 -14.08
C ALA A 119 9.09 7.28 -13.43
N ASP A 120 8.02 6.68 -14.00
CA ASP A 120 7.55 5.36 -13.60
C ASP A 120 8.56 4.30 -14.01
N THR A 121 8.91 3.44 -13.07
CA THR A 121 9.81 2.30 -13.30
C THR A 121 9.06 0.99 -13.47
N TYR A 122 7.74 1.00 -13.25
CA TYR A 122 6.91 -0.18 -13.42
C TYR A 122 6.65 -0.44 -14.90
N GLU A 123 6.90 -1.66 -15.34
CA GLU A 123 6.57 -2.12 -16.68
C GLU A 123 5.08 -2.41 -16.77
N THR A 124 4.44 -1.97 -17.85
CA THR A 124 3.02 -2.26 -18.08
C THR A 124 2.78 -3.75 -18.30
N ALA A 125 1.59 -4.22 -17.91
CA ALA A 125 1.20 -5.64 -18.01
C ALA A 125 1.31 -6.23 -19.43
N ASP A 126 1.40 -5.40 -20.48
CA ASP A 126 1.51 -5.82 -21.87
C ASP A 126 2.95 -6.23 -22.28
N GLY A 127 3.89 -6.25 -21.33
CA GLY A 127 5.29 -6.64 -21.61
C GLY A 127 5.98 -5.72 -22.62
N VAL A 128 5.34 -4.61 -22.97
CA VAL A 128 5.97 -3.57 -23.75
C VAL A 128 6.92 -2.87 -22.79
N THR A 129 8.16 -3.29 -22.82
CA THR A 129 9.29 -2.56 -22.27
C THR A 129 9.33 -1.20 -22.94
N GLY A 130 8.40 -0.34 -22.58
CA GLY A 130 8.46 1.06 -22.95
C GLY A 130 9.72 1.64 -22.35
N ASP A 131 10.23 2.71 -22.91
CA ASP A 131 11.42 3.44 -22.49
C ASP A 131 11.27 4.00 -21.07
N SER A 132 11.25 3.09 -20.05
CA SER A 132 11.33 3.52 -18.66
C SER A 132 12.66 4.28 -18.50
N PRO A 133 12.64 5.48 -17.91
CA PRO A 133 13.87 6.24 -17.68
C PRO A 133 14.91 5.46 -16.87
N PHE A 134 14.48 4.58 -15.98
CA PHE A 134 15.37 3.69 -15.24
C PHE A 134 16.02 2.63 -16.14
N LEU A 135 15.25 2.01 -17.03
CA LEU A 135 15.77 1.02 -17.96
C LEU A 135 16.76 1.61 -18.95
N SER A 136 16.48 2.82 -19.45
CA SER A 136 17.41 3.58 -20.29
C SER A 136 18.71 3.89 -19.54
N TYR A 137 18.61 4.31 -18.28
CA TYR A 137 19.75 4.52 -17.41
C TYR A 137 20.62 3.26 -17.23
N LEU A 138 20.01 2.08 -17.04
CA LEU A 138 20.73 0.80 -16.94
C LEU A 138 21.36 0.41 -18.29
N GLN A 139 20.65 0.62 -19.39
CA GLN A 139 21.13 0.34 -20.74
C GLN A 139 22.39 1.12 -21.07
N GLU A 140 22.41 2.43 -20.80
CA GLU A 140 23.56 3.32 -21.00
C GLU A 140 24.82 2.86 -20.24
N ARG A 141 24.62 2.13 -19.15
CA ARG A 141 25.71 1.62 -18.27
C ARG A 141 26.06 0.15 -18.52
N GLY A 142 25.39 -0.50 -19.47
CA GLY A 142 25.58 -1.93 -19.75
C GLY A 142 25.06 -2.85 -18.62
N LEU A 143 24.17 -2.34 -17.76
CA LEU A 143 23.64 -3.03 -16.60
C LEU A 143 22.22 -3.58 -16.81
N ARG A 144 21.59 -3.30 -17.96
CA ARG A 144 20.20 -3.70 -18.23
C ARG A 144 19.93 -5.18 -18.01
N ARG A 145 20.90 -6.05 -18.29
CA ARG A 145 20.81 -7.50 -18.06
C ARG A 145 20.74 -7.91 -16.59
N TYR A 146 21.10 -7.02 -15.67
CA TYR A 146 21.07 -7.27 -14.23
C TYR A 146 19.89 -6.59 -13.54
N GLU A 147 18.93 -6.11 -14.31
CA GLU A 147 17.71 -5.55 -13.73
C GLU A 147 17.01 -6.58 -12.83
N ASP A 148 16.57 -6.09 -11.67
CA ASP A 148 15.89 -6.89 -10.64
C ASP A 148 14.41 -7.11 -10.98
N SER A 149 14.07 -7.34 -12.24
CA SER A 149 12.72 -7.66 -12.64
C SER A 149 12.57 -9.14 -12.97
N TRP A 150 11.34 -9.62 -12.89
CA TRP A 150 10.99 -10.98 -13.32
C TRP A 150 11.27 -11.28 -14.79
N HIS A 151 11.39 -10.24 -15.63
CA HIS A 151 11.71 -10.41 -17.05
C HIS A 151 13.17 -10.81 -17.31
N ASN A 152 14.04 -10.62 -16.33
CA ASN A 152 15.45 -10.98 -16.43
C ASN A 152 15.83 -12.20 -15.57
N ALA A 153 14.87 -13.03 -15.23
CA ALA A 153 15.10 -14.24 -14.43
C ALA A 153 16.19 -15.16 -15.01
N GLU A 154 16.35 -15.19 -16.34
CA GLU A 154 17.39 -15.97 -17.02
C GLU A 154 18.82 -15.58 -16.63
N GLU A 155 19.07 -14.28 -16.33
CA GLU A 155 20.38 -13.80 -15.89
C GLU A 155 20.76 -14.28 -14.49
N TYR A 156 19.76 -14.64 -13.67
CA TYR A 156 19.97 -15.13 -12.33
C TYR A 156 20.17 -16.65 -12.24
N GLY A 157 20.02 -17.37 -13.35
CA GLY A 157 20.33 -18.78 -13.51
C GLY A 157 19.11 -19.66 -13.80
N PRO A 158 19.34 -20.91 -14.21
CA PRO A 158 18.27 -21.87 -14.52
C PRO A 158 17.34 -22.06 -13.31
N GLY A 159 16.03 -22.00 -13.54
CA GLY A 159 15.02 -22.21 -12.49
C GLY A 159 14.73 -20.98 -11.62
N THR A 160 15.39 -19.84 -11.86
CA THR A 160 15.03 -18.58 -11.20
C THR A 160 13.66 -18.12 -11.69
N ILE A 161 12.77 -17.85 -10.76
CA ILE A 161 11.40 -17.39 -11.03
C ILE A 161 11.17 -16.00 -10.42
N SER A 162 10.09 -15.35 -10.81
CA SER A 162 9.71 -14.01 -10.30
C SER A 162 9.57 -13.93 -8.78
N HIS A 163 9.45 -15.05 -8.10
CA HIS A 163 9.32 -15.16 -6.65
C HIS A 163 10.60 -15.62 -5.96
N ASP A 164 11.74 -15.62 -6.64
CA ASP A 164 13.00 -16.08 -6.04
C ASP A 164 13.57 -15.05 -5.04
N ALA A 165 14.43 -15.54 -4.14
CA ALA A 165 15.13 -14.78 -3.13
C ALA A 165 16.63 -15.08 -3.18
N MET A 166 17.43 -14.07 -3.57
CA MET A 166 18.88 -14.17 -3.67
C MET A 166 19.51 -12.76 -3.72
N PRO A 167 20.82 -12.63 -3.54
CA PRO A 167 21.47 -11.34 -3.76
C PRO A 167 21.36 -10.89 -5.21
N SER A 168 20.96 -9.62 -5.39
CA SER A 168 20.96 -8.97 -6.70
C SER A 168 22.33 -8.95 -7.35
N LYS A 169 22.37 -9.03 -8.68
CA LYS A 169 23.59 -8.78 -9.48
C LYS A 169 23.79 -7.30 -9.81
N LEU A 170 22.76 -6.46 -9.64
CA LEU A 170 22.90 -5.01 -9.72
C LEU A 170 23.75 -4.50 -8.56
N PRO A 171 24.76 -3.66 -8.83
CA PRO A 171 25.43 -2.91 -7.77
C PRO A 171 24.41 -2.01 -7.03
N TYR A 172 24.58 -1.86 -5.73
CA TYR A 172 23.65 -1.06 -4.89
C TYR A 172 23.38 0.34 -5.44
N ASP A 173 24.39 1.04 -5.92
CA ASP A 173 24.25 2.40 -6.47
C ASP A 173 23.42 2.47 -7.75
N HIS A 174 23.07 1.33 -8.33
CA HIS A 174 22.28 1.24 -9.56
C HIS A 174 20.93 0.53 -9.36
N THR A 175 20.56 0.24 -8.11
CA THR A 175 19.23 -0.32 -7.83
C THR A 175 18.13 0.71 -8.08
N GLN A 176 16.91 0.23 -8.30
CA GLN A 176 15.75 1.07 -8.57
C GLN A 176 15.51 2.08 -7.44
N GLU A 177 15.55 1.61 -6.19
CA GLU A 177 15.34 2.44 -5.00
C GLU A 177 16.37 3.57 -4.93
N ARG A 178 17.64 3.22 -5.18
CA ARG A 178 18.75 4.17 -5.16
C ARG A 178 18.62 5.21 -6.27
N TRP A 179 18.33 4.77 -7.49
CA TRP A 179 18.13 5.65 -8.63
C TRP A 179 16.97 6.63 -8.37
N CYS A 180 15.84 6.17 -7.83
CA CYS A 180 14.70 7.03 -7.50
C CYS A 180 15.05 8.10 -6.47
N ALA A 181 15.78 7.71 -5.43
CA ALA A 181 16.24 8.65 -4.40
C ALA A 181 17.21 9.70 -4.97
N ASP A 182 18.17 9.28 -5.82
CA ASP A 182 19.13 10.18 -6.45
C ASP A 182 18.42 11.19 -7.37
N ARG A 183 17.42 10.76 -8.17
CA ARG A 183 16.62 11.67 -9.02
C ARG A 183 15.81 12.66 -8.19
N ALA A 184 15.23 12.21 -7.08
CA ALA A 184 14.50 13.09 -6.16
C ALA A 184 15.44 14.14 -5.53
N MET A 185 16.61 13.74 -5.07
CA MET A 185 17.62 14.66 -4.51
C MET A 185 18.15 15.66 -5.53
N GLU A 186 18.34 15.24 -6.78
CA GLU A 186 18.73 16.15 -7.87
C GLU A 186 17.65 17.21 -8.12
N LEU A 187 16.38 16.77 -8.23
CA LEU A 187 15.28 17.71 -8.40
C LEU A 187 15.22 18.72 -7.25
N MET A 188 15.38 18.26 -6.00
CA MET A 188 15.36 19.14 -4.83
C MET A 188 16.51 20.17 -4.88
N ARG A 189 17.73 19.79 -5.33
CA ARG A 189 18.86 20.72 -5.49
C ARG A 189 18.58 21.80 -6.54
N GLU A 190 17.95 21.41 -7.64
CA GLU A 190 17.66 22.29 -8.78
C GLU A 190 16.41 23.16 -8.59
N ASN A 191 15.59 22.85 -7.57
CA ASN A 191 14.26 23.42 -7.46
C ASN A 191 14.22 24.89 -7.02
N GLY A 192 15.31 25.42 -6.44
CA GLY A 192 15.33 26.77 -5.88
C GLY A 192 14.30 26.93 -4.75
N ASP A 193 13.69 28.11 -4.67
CA ASP A 193 12.72 28.46 -3.62
C ASP A 193 11.27 28.00 -3.90
N ARG A 194 11.02 27.32 -5.02
CA ARG A 194 9.69 26.81 -5.36
C ARG A 194 9.33 25.64 -4.46
N PRO A 195 8.15 25.61 -3.81
CA PRO A 195 7.77 24.43 -3.04
C PRO A 195 7.60 23.20 -3.95
N PHE A 196 7.87 22.00 -3.41
CA PHE A 196 7.75 20.75 -4.16
C PHE A 196 6.83 19.75 -3.47
N PHE A 197 6.19 18.90 -4.28
CA PHE A 197 5.54 17.67 -3.90
C PHE A 197 6.19 16.52 -4.68
N ILE A 198 6.96 15.69 -3.98
CA ILE A 198 7.70 14.58 -4.58
C ILE A 198 7.20 13.28 -3.96
N GLN A 199 6.79 12.33 -4.81
CA GLN A 199 6.57 10.95 -4.44
C GLN A 199 7.74 10.09 -4.92
N VAL A 200 8.35 9.36 -3.99
CA VAL A 200 9.33 8.31 -4.29
C VAL A 200 8.70 6.97 -3.94
N ALA A 201 8.59 6.08 -4.91
CA ALA A 201 7.92 4.80 -4.78
C ALA A 201 8.90 3.66 -5.05
N PHE A 202 9.30 2.96 -3.99
CA PHE A 202 10.23 1.85 -4.06
C PHE A 202 9.53 0.56 -4.49
N GLN A 203 10.24 -0.28 -5.26
CA GLN A 203 9.77 -1.62 -5.62
C GLN A 203 9.88 -2.58 -4.44
N LYS A 204 10.98 -2.49 -3.67
CA LYS A 204 11.20 -3.37 -2.51
C LYS A 204 10.36 -2.93 -1.30
N PRO A 205 9.95 -3.90 -0.45
CA PRO A 205 10.29 -5.34 -0.44
C PRO A 205 9.38 -6.25 -1.28
N HIS A 206 8.64 -5.75 -2.28
CA HIS A 206 7.93 -6.59 -3.24
C HIS A 206 8.92 -7.53 -3.94
N HIS A 207 8.48 -8.77 -4.22
CA HIS A 207 9.29 -9.72 -4.96
C HIS A 207 9.55 -9.25 -6.43
N PRO A 208 10.59 -9.80 -7.09
CA PRO A 208 11.57 -10.76 -6.58
C PRO A 208 12.40 -10.18 -5.43
N LEU A 209 12.73 -11.05 -4.45
CA LEU A 209 13.43 -10.64 -3.23
C LEU A 209 14.94 -10.56 -3.49
N LEU A 210 15.35 -9.56 -4.26
CA LEU A 210 16.70 -9.37 -4.76
C LEU A 210 17.38 -8.14 -4.12
N PRO A 211 17.69 -8.18 -2.82
CA PRO A 211 18.47 -7.11 -2.21
C PRO A 211 19.92 -7.13 -2.73
N SER A 212 20.61 -6.01 -2.68
CA SER A 212 22.04 -5.98 -2.94
C SER A 212 22.80 -6.86 -1.95
N ARG A 213 23.92 -7.45 -2.39
CA ARG A 213 24.68 -8.44 -1.59
C ARG A 213 25.02 -7.95 -0.20
N GLU A 214 25.39 -6.70 -0.04
CA GLU A 214 25.74 -6.09 1.25
C GLU A 214 24.59 -6.09 2.27
N PHE A 215 23.34 -6.08 1.84
CA PHE A 215 22.16 -6.19 2.71
C PHE A 215 21.80 -7.65 2.95
N TRP A 216 21.93 -8.50 1.92
CA TRP A 216 21.74 -9.94 2.05
C TRP A 216 22.68 -10.54 3.12
N ASP A 217 23.96 -10.14 3.10
CA ASP A 217 25.00 -10.67 3.98
C ASP A 217 24.86 -10.18 5.44
N ARG A 218 23.93 -9.26 5.72
CA ARG A 218 23.58 -8.87 7.11
C ARG A 218 22.73 -9.90 7.85
N TYR A 219 22.18 -10.88 7.12
CA TYR A 219 21.33 -11.93 7.67
C TYR A 219 21.92 -13.31 7.36
N SER A 220 21.86 -14.19 8.35
CA SER A 220 22.26 -15.61 8.17
C SER A 220 21.14 -16.43 7.53
N ASP A 221 21.44 -17.68 7.18
CA ASP A 221 20.42 -18.63 6.73
C ASP A 221 19.53 -19.15 7.87
N ASP A 222 19.92 -18.86 9.15
CA ASP A 222 19.18 -19.28 10.35
C ASP A 222 18.17 -18.23 10.84
N VAL A 223 17.62 -17.41 9.92
CA VAL A 223 16.55 -16.46 10.28
C VAL A 223 15.36 -17.21 10.88
N GLU A 224 14.77 -16.64 11.94
CA GLU A 224 13.57 -17.20 12.54
C GLU A 224 12.36 -16.93 11.64
N LEU A 225 11.64 -17.97 11.28
CA LEU A 225 10.42 -17.89 10.47
C LEU A 225 9.26 -17.28 11.27
N PRO A 226 8.28 -16.66 10.60
CA PRO A 226 7.08 -16.19 11.27
C PRO A 226 6.43 -17.28 12.12
N PRO A 227 5.99 -16.99 13.36
CA PRO A 227 5.47 -18.00 14.28
C PRO A 227 4.16 -18.63 13.81
N THR A 228 3.52 -18.08 12.78
CA THR A 228 2.29 -18.60 12.16
C THR A 228 2.53 -19.34 10.85
N ILE A 229 3.78 -19.63 10.48
CA ILE A 229 4.08 -20.26 9.19
C ILE A 229 3.40 -21.63 9.02
N ASP A 230 3.21 -22.37 10.12
CA ASP A 230 2.55 -23.68 10.15
C ASP A 230 1.07 -23.60 10.51
N HIS A 231 0.46 -22.41 10.44
CA HIS A 231 -0.92 -22.23 10.86
C HIS A 231 -1.88 -23.07 10.03
N ASP A 232 -2.67 -23.93 10.71
CA ASP A 232 -3.73 -24.72 10.08
C ASP A 232 -4.90 -23.81 9.64
N PRO A 233 -5.19 -23.71 8.34
CA PRO A 233 -6.26 -22.88 7.82
C PRO A 233 -7.65 -23.51 7.96
N SER A 234 -7.81 -24.70 8.58
CA SER A 234 -9.08 -25.42 8.64
C SER A 234 -10.23 -24.63 9.28
N GLY A 235 -9.91 -23.76 10.26
CA GLY A 235 -10.86 -22.83 10.90
C GLY A 235 -11.15 -21.55 10.11
N ARG A 236 -10.53 -21.37 8.93
CA ARG A 236 -10.71 -20.20 8.09
C ARG A 236 -11.86 -20.39 7.08
N PRO A 237 -12.44 -19.29 6.55
CA PRO A 237 -13.44 -19.37 5.50
C PRO A 237 -12.95 -20.12 4.25
N PRO A 238 -13.88 -20.68 3.43
CA PRO A 238 -13.51 -21.37 2.18
C PRO A 238 -12.61 -20.54 1.26
N HIS A 239 -12.90 -19.26 1.15
CA HIS A 239 -12.11 -18.31 0.36
C HIS A 239 -10.65 -18.21 0.85
N PHE A 240 -10.43 -18.06 2.16
CA PHE A 240 -9.09 -18.05 2.74
C PHE A 240 -8.38 -19.40 2.46
N ARG A 241 -9.06 -20.53 2.68
CA ARG A 241 -8.46 -21.85 2.44
C ARG A 241 -8.06 -22.08 1.00
N GLU A 242 -8.83 -21.56 0.04
CA GLU A 242 -8.47 -21.63 -1.38
C GLU A 242 -7.26 -20.77 -1.72
N ALA A 243 -7.21 -19.53 -1.23
CA ALA A 243 -6.05 -18.68 -1.36
C ALA A 243 -4.82 -19.29 -0.68
N TRP A 244 -5.00 -19.85 0.54
CA TRP A 244 -3.95 -20.58 1.24
C TRP A 244 -3.39 -21.75 0.41
N ARG A 245 -4.24 -22.60 -0.19
CA ARG A 245 -3.78 -23.71 -1.04
C ARG A 245 -2.95 -23.26 -2.23
N ARG A 246 -3.28 -22.10 -2.81
CA ARG A 246 -2.55 -21.54 -3.96
C ARG A 246 -1.21 -20.94 -3.58
N PHE A 247 -1.14 -20.28 -2.44
CA PHE A 247 0.04 -19.51 -2.02
C PHE A 247 0.89 -20.21 -0.96
N HIS A 248 0.33 -21.19 -0.25
CA HIS A 248 1.09 -21.99 0.72
C HIS A 248 2.26 -22.75 0.08
N ASN A 249 2.01 -23.41 -1.02
CA ASN A 249 3.09 -24.10 -1.75
C ASN A 249 4.15 -23.10 -2.24
N ARG A 250 3.77 -21.87 -2.58
CA ARG A 250 4.73 -20.85 -3.01
C ARG A 250 5.62 -20.34 -1.87
N ALA A 251 5.11 -20.23 -0.65
CA ALA A 251 5.96 -19.94 0.50
C ALA A 251 7.05 -21.02 0.70
N TRP A 252 6.75 -22.25 0.31
CA TRP A 252 7.64 -23.38 0.41
C TRP A 252 8.42 -23.65 -0.90
N ASP A 253 7.91 -23.18 -2.06
CA ASP A 253 8.50 -23.38 -3.40
C ASP A 253 9.62 -22.36 -3.73
N TYR A 254 10.01 -21.49 -2.82
CA TYR A 254 11.28 -20.77 -2.91
C TYR A 254 12.49 -21.74 -2.85
N GLY A 255 12.21 -23.04 -2.65
CA GLY A 255 13.16 -24.12 -2.76
C GLY A 255 13.60 -24.30 -4.21
N ARG A 256 14.91 -24.22 -4.46
CA ARG A 256 15.53 -24.73 -5.67
C ARG A 256 15.38 -26.24 -5.71
N GLU A 257 15.41 -26.81 -6.90
CA GLU A 257 15.33 -28.27 -7.07
C GLU A 257 16.34 -28.97 -6.13
N GLY A 258 15.82 -29.78 -5.19
CA GLY A 258 16.63 -30.46 -4.17
C GLY A 258 16.78 -29.75 -2.82
N GLU A 259 16.28 -28.53 -2.64
CA GLU A 259 16.15 -27.89 -1.33
C GLU A 259 14.86 -28.31 -0.62
N GLY A 260 14.93 -28.51 0.69
CA GLY A 260 13.73 -28.70 1.50
C GLY A 260 12.89 -27.40 1.59
N SER A 261 11.59 -27.56 1.76
CA SER A 261 10.63 -26.47 1.87
C SER A 261 11.00 -25.40 2.94
N GLU A 262 11.52 -25.83 4.10
CA GLU A 262 11.93 -24.93 5.16
C GLU A 262 13.14 -24.05 4.76
N ALA A 263 14.12 -24.60 4.05
CA ALA A 263 15.26 -23.84 3.54
C ALA A 263 14.81 -22.75 2.54
N GLY A 264 13.85 -23.07 1.67
CA GLY A 264 13.25 -22.11 0.76
C GLY A 264 12.53 -20.99 1.49
N ALA A 265 11.71 -21.32 2.51
CA ALA A 265 11.01 -20.33 3.34
C ALA A 265 11.99 -19.41 4.10
N ARG A 266 13.06 -19.97 4.69
CA ARG A 266 14.11 -19.18 5.36
C ARG A 266 14.82 -18.25 4.38
N ARG A 267 15.10 -18.73 3.16
CA ARG A 267 15.72 -17.92 2.13
C ARG A 267 14.81 -16.76 1.70
N ALA A 268 13.51 -17.01 1.51
CA ALA A 268 12.54 -15.94 1.21
C ALA A 268 12.44 -14.93 2.34
N TRP A 269 12.37 -15.39 3.59
CA TRP A 269 12.32 -14.52 4.75
C TRP A 269 13.58 -13.68 4.91
N ARG A 270 14.77 -14.29 4.74
CA ARG A 270 16.04 -13.59 4.66
C ARG A 270 16.03 -12.51 3.59
N GLY A 271 15.55 -12.85 2.38
CA GLY A 271 15.43 -11.92 1.26
C GLY A 271 14.53 -10.73 1.59
N THR A 272 13.40 -10.98 2.22
CA THR A 272 12.45 -9.93 2.66
C THR A 272 13.11 -8.98 3.67
N LEU A 273 13.72 -9.51 4.74
CA LEU A 273 14.41 -8.71 5.73
C LEU A 273 15.54 -7.86 5.11
N ALA A 274 16.31 -8.45 4.20
CA ALA A 274 17.39 -7.75 3.52
C ALA A 274 16.87 -6.66 2.56
N CYS A 275 15.74 -6.88 1.87
CA CYS A 275 15.07 -5.87 1.06
C CYS A 275 14.57 -4.70 1.92
N VAL A 276 13.97 -4.98 3.08
CA VAL A 276 13.53 -3.96 4.04
C VAL A 276 14.72 -3.13 4.54
N THR A 277 15.84 -3.78 4.86
CA THR A 277 17.05 -3.07 5.29
C THR A 277 17.64 -2.20 4.18
N GLN A 278 17.58 -2.64 2.92
CA GLN A 278 17.99 -1.81 1.77
C GLN A 278 17.08 -0.59 1.60
N VAL A 279 15.78 -0.76 1.74
CA VAL A 279 14.82 0.35 1.72
C VAL A 279 15.11 1.36 2.83
N ASP A 280 15.38 0.87 4.04
CA ASP A 280 15.77 1.69 5.19
C ASP A 280 17.01 2.53 4.90
N ASP A 281 18.04 1.94 4.30
CA ASP A 281 19.29 2.65 3.98
C ASP A 281 19.04 3.75 2.93
N VAL A 282 18.31 3.45 1.86
CA VAL A 282 17.97 4.45 0.83
C VAL A 282 17.10 5.58 1.40
N PHE A 283 16.14 5.24 2.26
CA PHE A 283 15.33 6.24 2.95
C PHE A 283 16.19 7.13 3.86
N GLY A 284 17.13 6.54 4.59
CA GLY A 284 18.10 7.25 5.41
C GLY A 284 18.92 8.29 4.61
N ARG A 285 19.27 7.97 3.36
CA ARG A 285 19.99 8.90 2.47
C ARG A 285 19.12 10.11 2.08
N LEU A 286 17.83 9.90 1.83
CA LEU A 286 16.90 11.01 1.58
C LEU A 286 16.79 11.94 2.79
N LEU A 287 16.72 11.37 4.00
CA LEU A 287 16.69 12.17 5.23
C LEU A 287 17.97 12.96 5.45
N ALA A 288 19.14 12.30 5.30
CA ALA A 288 20.44 12.95 5.41
C ALA A 288 20.57 14.12 4.41
N PHE A 289 20.12 13.91 3.17
CA PHE A 289 20.13 14.97 2.18
C PHE A 289 19.25 16.17 2.58
N LEU A 290 18.05 15.94 3.11
CA LEU A 290 17.19 17.02 3.61
C LEU A 290 17.87 17.81 4.74
N ASP A 291 18.55 17.11 5.65
CA ASP A 291 19.29 17.74 6.75
C ASP A 291 20.49 18.56 6.25
N GLU A 292 21.32 17.99 5.39
CA GLU A 292 22.49 18.63 4.80
C GLU A 292 22.16 19.85 3.93
N SER A 293 21.03 19.81 3.24
CA SER A 293 20.57 20.92 2.37
C SER A 293 19.74 21.97 3.11
N GLY A 294 19.49 21.78 4.41
CA GLY A 294 18.65 22.71 5.20
C GLY A 294 17.16 22.65 4.85
N LEU A 295 16.71 21.61 4.12
CA LEU A 295 15.30 21.44 3.73
C LEU A 295 14.44 20.78 4.81
N SER A 296 15.04 20.14 5.81
CA SER A 296 14.34 19.42 6.87
C SER A 296 13.33 20.26 7.63
N ASP A 297 13.65 21.54 7.90
CA ASP A 297 12.82 22.44 8.68
C ASP A 297 11.57 22.92 7.93
N ASN A 298 11.51 22.67 6.60
CA ASN A 298 10.40 23.11 5.74
C ASN A 298 9.87 21.96 4.87
N THR A 299 10.11 20.70 5.24
CA THR A 299 9.66 19.55 4.45
C THR A 299 8.86 18.59 5.32
N ILE A 300 7.61 18.36 4.93
CA ILE A 300 6.79 17.26 5.43
C ILE A 300 7.32 15.99 4.81
N VAL A 301 7.70 15.02 5.64
CA VAL A 301 8.15 13.71 5.19
C VAL A 301 7.17 12.64 5.68
N ILE A 302 6.76 11.78 4.75
CA ILE A 302 5.89 10.63 5.01
C ILE A 302 6.62 9.38 4.55
N TYR A 303 6.62 8.34 5.39
CA TYR A 303 6.95 6.98 5.01
C TYR A 303 5.75 6.08 5.22
N SER A 304 5.36 5.34 4.18
CA SER A 304 4.27 4.37 4.22
C SER A 304 4.47 3.25 3.20
N SER A 305 3.47 2.38 3.09
CA SER A 305 3.36 1.36 2.06
C SER A 305 1.99 1.43 1.39
N ASP A 306 1.88 0.90 0.18
CA ASP A 306 0.59 0.76 -0.49
C ASP A 306 -0.27 -0.35 0.12
N HIS A 307 0.31 -1.46 0.53
CA HIS A 307 -0.28 -2.53 1.33
C HIS A 307 0.84 -3.31 2.04
N GLY A 308 0.47 -4.20 2.94
CA GLY A 308 1.41 -5.14 3.56
C GLY A 308 1.61 -6.41 2.73
N SER A 309 2.13 -7.43 3.37
CA SER A 309 2.33 -8.76 2.79
C SER A 309 2.32 -9.81 3.89
N TYR A 310 1.95 -11.02 3.51
CA TYR A 310 2.05 -12.16 4.40
C TYR A 310 3.51 -12.57 4.67
N HIS A 311 4.35 -12.62 3.66
CA HIS A 311 5.76 -13.02 3.77
C HIS A 311 5.96 -14.27 4.65
N GLY A 312 5.16 -15.33 4.43
CA GLY A 312 5.16 -16.54 5.24
C GLY A 312 4.24 -16.53 6.47
N ILE A 313 3.69 -15.39 6.87
CA ILE A 313 2.66 -15.33 7.91
C ILE A 313 1.46 -16.18 7.46
N HIS A 314 0.95 -17.04 8.33
CA HIS A 314 -0.06 -18.07 8.01
C HIS A 314 0.34 -19.05 6.89
N GLY A 315 1.63 -19.22 6.62
CA GLY A 315 2.13 -20.06 5.53
C GLY A 315 1.78 -19.53 4.13
N ILE A 316 1.44 -18.24 4.02
CA ILE A 316 1.09 -17.60 2.76
C ILE A 316 2.26 -16.73 2.29
N GLU A 317 2.61 -16.85 1.01
CA GLU A 317 3.53 -15.93 0.38
C GLU A 317 2.77 -14.81 -0.31
N GLU A 318 3.40 -13.66 -0.47
CA GLU A 318 2.83 -12.45 -1.08
C GLU A 318 1.61 -11.86 -0.33
N LYS A 319 0.78 -11.15 -1.08
CA LYS A 319 -0.42 -10.46 -0.61
C LYS A 319 -1.69 -11.30 -0.70
N ALA A 320 -1.64 -12.50 -1.33
CA ALA A 320 -2.78 -13.38 -1.55
C ALA A 320 -4.06 -12.60 -1.87
N PRO A 321 -4.17 -12.03 -3.08
CA PRO A 321 -5.23 -11.10 -3.43
C PRO A 321 -6.63 -11.62 -3.09
N GLY A 322 -7.46 -10.74 -2.55
CA GLY A 322 -8.85 -11.05 -2.18
C GLY A 322 -9.04 -11.56 -0.76
N ILE A 323 -7.97 -11.88 -0.02
CA ILE A 323 -8.07 -12.13 1.42
C ILE A 323 -7.44 -11.01 2.22
N CYS A 324 -8.06 -10.69 3.33
CA CYS A 324 -7.62 -9.65 4.25
C CYS A 324 -7.06 -10.28 5.52
N SER A 325 -5.94 -9.78 5.97
CA SER A 325 -5.43 -9.95 7.33
C SER A 325 -4.70 -8.67 7.75
N ASP A 326 -4.38 -8.53 9.01
CA ASP A 326 -3.57 -7.39 9.48
C ASP A 326 -2.21 -7.33 8.75
N ALA A 327 -1.66 -8.49 8.40
CA ALA A 327 -0.39 -8.58 7.67
C ALA A 327 -0.41 -7.85 6.31
N VAL A 328 -1.56 -7.78 5.66
CA VAL A 328 -1.71 -7.15 4.33
C VAL A 328 -2.43 -5.83 4.40
N CYS A 329 -3.42 -5.69 5.29
CA CYS A 329 -4.23 -4.48 5.41
C CYS A 329 -3.51 -3.36 6.15
N ARG A 330 -2.70 -3.70 7.17
CA ARG A 330 -2.00 -2.72 8.00
C ARG A 330 -0.65 -2.38 7.41
N VAL A 331 -0.38 -1.08 7.29
CA VAL A 331 0.84 -0.54 6.67
C VAL A 331 1.64 0.29 7.68
N PRO A 332 2.97 0.40 7.54
CA PRO A 332 3.72 1.40 8.28
C PRO A 332 3.21 2.78 7.88
N MET A 333 3.04 3.66 8.85
CA MET A 333 2.71 5.07 8.59
C MET A 333 3.40 5.95 9.61
N ILE A 334 4.38 6.72 9.13
CA ILE A 334 5.21 7.60 9.94
C ILE A 334 5.23 8.96 9.26
N TRP A 335 4.96 10.02 10.02
CA TRP A 335 4.95 11.40 9.56
C TRP A 335 5.91 12.24 10.37
N ARG A 336 6.74 13.03 9.68
CA ARG A 336 7.48 14.14 10.27
C ARG A 336 6.98 15.44 9.65
N VAL A 337 6.37 16.30 10.44
CA VAL A 337 5.82 17.59 10.01
C VAL A 337 6.57 18.70 10.72
N PRO A 338 7.11 19.71 10.00
CA PRO A 338 7.80 20.83 10.60
C PRO A 338 6.97 21.52 11.67
N GLY A 339 7.56 21.71 12.86
CA GLY A 339 6.90 22.38 13.97
C GLY A 339 5.82 21.58 14.70
N MET A 340 5.59 20.31 14.35
CA MET A 340 4.63 19.42 15.02
C MET A 340 5.29 18.44 15.98
N SER A 341 4.49 17.54 16.56
CA SER A 341 4.91 16.58 17.58
C SER A 341 6.00 15.62 17.09
N ARG A 342 6.85 15.23 18.01
CA ARG A 342 7.95 14.27 17.81
C ARG A 342 7.88 13.19 18.87
N ASP A 343 8.43 12.02 18.56
CA ASP A 343 8.47 10.86 19.45
C ASP A 343 7.08 10.45 19.96
N VAL A 344 6.10 10.50 19.07
CA VAL A 344 4.73 10.12 19.37
C VAL A 344 4.39 8.80 18.70
N VAL A 345 3.91 7.86 19.50
CA VAL A 345 3.31 6.61 19.02
C VAL A 345 1.84 6.66 19.37
N THR A 346 0.98 6.47 18.40
CA THR A 346 -0.48 6.50 18.58
C THR A 346 -1.13 5.28 17.96
N ASP A 347 -2.16 4.76 18.61
CA ASP A 347 -3.01 3.66 18.15
C ASP A 347 -4.31 4.14 17.48
N ALA A 348 -4.44 5.45 17.30
CA ALA A 348 -5.57 6.03 16.56
C ALA A 348 -5.68 5.37 15.18
N LEU A 349 -6.93 5.04 14.80
CA LEU A 349 -7.23 4.47 13.50
C LEU A 349 -7.07 5.53 12.40
N VAL A 350 -6.16 5.27 11.47
CA VAL A 350 -5.94 6.10 10.27
C VAL A 350 -5.93 5.24 9.02
N GLU A 351 -6.18 5.87 7.90
CA GLU A 351 -6.25 5.20 6.61
C GLU A 351 -5.36 5.90 5.58
N ALA A 352 -4.88 5.17 4.57
CA ALA A 352 -3.99 5.73 3.56
C ALA A 352 -4.65 6.86 2.74
N VAL A 353 -5.97 6.85 2.58
CA VAL A 353 -6.74 7.95 1.94
C VAL A 353 -6.64 9.27 2.71
N ASP A 354 -6.28 9.24 3.99
CA ASP A 354 -6.15 10.44 4.83
C ASP A 354 -4.98 11.33 4.40
N MET A 355 -4.00 10.77 3.70
CA MET A 355 -2.89 11.55 3.15
C MET A 355 -3.39 12.65 2.23
N ALA A 356 -4.39 12.36 1.38
CA ALA A 356 -4.94 13.33 0.44
C ALA A 356 -5.82 14.39 1.09
N ALA A 357 -6.44 14.09 2.24
CA ALA A 357 -7.17 15.07 3.02
C ALA A 357 -6.24 15.98 3.83
N THR A 358 -5.17 15.41 4.39
CA THR A 358 -4.29 16.09 5.35
C THR A 358 -3.22 16.95 4.70
N LEU A 359 -2.59 16.47 3.62
CA LEU A 359 -1.46 17.17 3.00
C LEU A 359 -1.79 18.58 2.51
N PRO A 360 -2.92 18.84 1.81
CA PRO A 360 -3.30 20.19 1.44
C PRO A 360 -3.46 21.11 2.65
N GLN A 361 -4.08 20.63 3.72
CA GLN A 361 -4.29 21.38 4.96
C GLN A 361 -2.95 21.80 5.60
N LEU A 362 -2.00 20.85 5.72
CA LEU A 362 -0.67 21.13 6.29
C LEU A 362 0.16 22.09 5.42
N CYS A 363 -0.15 22.18 4.13
CA CYS A 363 0.49 23.10 3.18
C CYS A 363 -0.25 24.43 3.02
N GLY A 364 -1.33 24.66 3.77
CA GLY A 364 -2.15 25.87 3.66
C GLY A 364 -2.84 26.00 2.30
N LEU A 365 -3.16 24.87 1.66
CA LEU A 365 -3.87 24.81 0.38
C LEU A 365 -5.36 24.53 0.60
N PRO A 366 -6.23 24.92 -0.34
CA PRO A 366 -7.61 24.46 -0.32
C PRO A 366 -7.69 22.94 -0.29
N PRO A 367 -8.73 22.34 0.30
CA PRO A 367 -8.91 20.90 0.29
C PRO A 367 -9.09 20.38 -1.16
N MET A 368 -8.67 19.13 -1.39
CA MET A 368 -8.99 18.44 -2.64
C MET A 368 -10.49 18.18 -2.73
N GLU A 369 -10.99 18.21 -3.95
CA GLU A 369 -12.39 17.85 -4.20
C GLU A 369 -12.59 16.33 -4.15
N CYS A 370 -13.75 15.90 -3.65
CA CYS A 370 -14.17 14.50 -3.69
C CYS A 370 -13.24 13.54 -2.92
N VAL A 371 -12.69 13.94 -1.80
CA VAL A 371 -11.90 13.11 -0.90
C VAL A 371 -12.83 12.42 0.12
N ASP A 372 -12.58 11.14 0.39
CA ASP A 372 -13.27 10.35 1.41
C ASP A 372 -12.43 10.26 2.71
N GLY A 373 -11.11 10.45 2.59
CA GLY A 373 -10.19 10.49 3.73
C GLY A 373 -10.47 11.64 4.68
N LEU A 374 -10.00 11.53 5.90
CA LEU A 374 -10.18 12.51 6.96
C LEU A 374 -8.86 13.28 7.21
N ASP A 375 -8.97 14.54 7.61
CA ASP A 375 -7.81 15.31 8.05
C ASP A 375 -7.35 14.83 9.43
N ILE A 376 -6.11 14.31 9.48
CA ILE A 376 -5.46 13.82 10.70
C ILE A 376 -4.45 14.80 11.28
N SER A 377 -4.47 16.06 10.88
CA SER A 377 -3.50 17.08 11.34
C SER A 377 -3.54 17.28 12.85
N SER A 378 -4.70 17.11 13.49
CA SER A 378 -4.82 17.14 14.95
C SER A 378 -4.05 16.03 15.65
N LEU A 379 -4.04 14.82 15.10
CA LEU A 379 -3.25 13.68 15.63
C LEU A 379 -1.76 13.95 15.46
N LEU A 380 -1.35 14.52 14.33
CA LEU A 380 0.04 14.90 14.05
C LEU A 380 0.54 16.03 14.99
N ALA A 381 -0.35 16.86 15.46
CA ALA A 381 -0.05 17.89 16.46
C ALA A 381 -0.04 17.36 17.91
N GLY A 382 -0.23 16.06 18.12
CA GLY A 382 -0.31 15.43 19.44
C GLY A 382 -1.69 15.55 20.10
N GLY A 383 -2.72 15.92 19.34
CA GLY A 383 -4.12 15.88 19.77
C GLY A 383 -4.65 14.44 19.86
N GLY A 384 -5.29 14.08 20.97
CA GLY A 384 -5.68 12.70 21.26
C GLY A 384 -7.08 12.26 20.81
N ALA A 385 -7.76 13.01 19.94
CA ALA A 385 -9.12 12.62 19.51
C ALA A 385 -9.07 11.60 18.36
N GLU A 386 -9.79 10.49 18.52
CA GLU A 386 -10.08 9.58 17.39
C GLU A 386 -10.78 10.36 16.28
N VAL A 387 -10.32 10.16 15.05
CA VAL A 387 -10.93 10.79 13.87
C VAL A 387 -12.02 9.92 13.24
N ARG A 388 -12.02 8.63 13.53
CA ARG A 388 -13.00 7.66 12.99
C ARG A 388 -13.27 6.52 13.96
N PRO A 389 -14.50 5.93 13.94
CA PRO A 389 -14.84 4.78 14.76
C PRO A 389 -14.27 3.45 14.23
N CYS A 390 -13.95 3.38 12.94
CA CYS A 390 -13.42 2.17 12.31
C CYS A 390 -12.58 2.52 11.09
N ALA A 391 -11.68 1.59 10.70
CA ALA A 391 -10.92 1.64 9.45
C ALA A 391 -11.29 0.45 8.56
N VAL A 392 -11.36 0.67 7.24
CA VAL A 392 -11.85 -0.34 6.29
C VAL A 392 -10.86 -0.55 5.15
N THR A 393 -10.53 -1.82 4.92
CA THR A 393 -9.85 -2.28 3.70
C THR A 393 -10.84 -3.05 2.85
N GLU A 394 -10.95 -2.72 1.58
CA GLU A 394 -11.94 -3.32 0.70
C GLU A 394 -11.33 -4.07 -0.50
N ASN A 395 -11.81 -5.29 -0.70
CA ASN A 395 -11.64 -6.05 -1.93
C ASN A 395 -12.99 -6.13 -2.68
N PRO A 396 -13.02 -6.56 -3.94
CA PRO A 396 -14.26 -6.65 -4.70
C PRO A 396 -15.37 -7.45 -4.00
N TRP A 397 -14.99 -8.49 -3.27
CA TRP A 397 -15.89 -9.47 -2.66
C TRP A 397 -15.70 -9.67 -1.15
N SER A 398 -14.91 -8.81 -0.51
CA SER A 398 -14.78 -8.80 0.95
C SER A 398 -14.47 -7.40 1.46
N LYS A 399 -14.85 -7.16 2.70
CA LYS A 399 -14.50 -5.95 3.43
C LYS A 399 -13.90 -6.35 4.77
N SER A 400 -12.71 -5.85 5.07
CA SER A 400 -12.11 -5.95 6.39
C SER A 400 -12.38 -4.66 7.16
N ILE A 401 -12.88 -4.78 8.38
CA ILE A 401 -13.11 -3.65 9.27
C ILE A 401 -12.34 -3.83 10.58
N ARG A 402 -11.69 -2.76 11.05
CA ARG A 402 -10.95 -2.67 12.31
C ARG A 402 -11.60 -1.62 13.20
N TRP A 403 -12.02 -2.00 14.41
CA TRP A 403 -12.56 -1.08 15.41
C TRP A 403 -12.20 -1.53 16.82
N GLY A 404 -11.91 -0.62 17.72
CA GLY A 404 -11.43 -0.96 19.06
C GLY A 404 -10.37 -2.05 19.01
N ARG A 405 -10.60 -3.14 19.75
CA ARG A 405 -9.73 -4.34 19.72
C ARG A 405 -10.07 -5.36 18.64
N TRP A 406 -11.16 -5.17 17.90
CA TRP A 406 -11.71 -6.17 16.98
C TRP A 406 -11.31 -5.92 15.55
N ARG A 407 -11.10 -7.01 14.82
CA ARG A 407 -10.99 -7.05 13.38
C ARG A 407 -11.96 -8.08 12.81
N MET A 408 -12.75 -7.69 11.83
CA MET A 408 -13.69 -8.58 11.16
C MET A 408 -13.50 -8.52 9.65
N VAL A 409 -13.61 -9.66 8.97
CA VAL A 409 -13.76 -9.71 7.52
C VAL A 409 -15.14 -10.24 7.20
N HIS A 410 -15.90 -9.45 6.44
CA HIS A 410 -17.23 -9.85 5.99
C HIS A 410 -17.17 -10.32 4.53
N TYR A 411 -17.76 -11.49 4.30
CA TYR A 411 -17.96 -12.07 2.97
C TYR A 411 -19.46 -12.11 2.66
N PRO A 412 -19.91 -11.62 1.47
CA PRO A 412 -21.33 -11.63 1.12
C PRO A 412 -21.88 -13.04 1.05
N ARG A 413 -23.06 -13.26 1.63
CA ARG A 413 -23.73 -14.58 1.65
C ARG A 413 -23.98 -15.17 0.25
N MET A 414 -24.08 -14.31 -0.76
CA MET A 414 -24.28 -14.75 -2.15
C MET A 414 -23.06 -15.42 -2.78
N MET A 415 -21.90 -15.34 -2.13
CA MET A 415 -20.64 -15.88 -2.64
C MET A 415 -20.31 -17.26 -2.08
N PHE A 416 -20.95 -17.64 -0.99
CA PHE A 416 -20.64 -18.88 -0.27
C PHE A 416 -21.95 -19.58 0.09
N ASP A 417 -21.96 -20.92 0.04
CA ASP A 417 -23.14 -21.74 0.36
C ASP A 417 -23.57 -21.59 1.84
N GLU A 418 -22.62 -21.22 2.70
CA GLU A 418 -22.85 -20.97 4.11
C GLU A 418 -22.40 -19.55 4.50
N PRO A 419 -23.06 -18.91 5.49
CA PRO A 419 -22.58 -17.66 6.05
C PRO A 419 -21.16 -17.84 6.58
N CYS A 420 -20.22 -17.06 6.08
CA CYS A 420 -18.86 -17.10 6.53
C CYS A 420 -18.30 -15.70 6.74
N GLY A 421 -17.31 -15.62 7.63
CA GLY A 421 -16.61 -14.40 7.96
C GLY A 421 -15.43 -14.71 8.86
N GLU A 422 -14.73 -13.68 9.24
CA GLU A 422 -13.62 -13.77 10.18
C GLU A 422 -13.80 -12.72 11.28
N LEU A 423 -13.56 -13.09 12.53
CA LEU A 423 -13.53 -12.18 13.67
C LEU A 423 -12.37 -12.55 14.58
N TYR A 424 -11.52 -11.57 14.86
CA TYR A 424 -10.35 -11.72 15.72
C TYR A 424 -10.31 -10.63 16.79
N ASP A 425 -9.84 -11.00 17.97
CA ASP A 425 -9.53 -10.11 19.06
C ASP A 425 -8.04 -9.74 19.00
N MET A 426 -7.74 -8.61 18.44
CA MET A 426 -6.36 -8.19 18.13
C MET A 426 -5.52 -7.85 19.38
N GLU A 427 -6.10 -7.78 20.57
CA GLU A 427 -5.36 -7.65 21.82
C GLU A 427 -4.88 -9.02 22.34
N SER A 428 -5.74 -10.02 22.32
CA SER A 428 -5.42 -11.37 22.84
C SER A 428 -4.91 -12.32 21.75
N ASP A 429 -5.18 -12.04 20.47
CA ASP A 429 -4.84 -12.84 19.29
C ASP A 429 -4.36 -11.97 18.13
N PRO A 430 -3.26 -11.20 18.31
CA PRO A 430 -2.73 -10.30 17.27
C PRO A 430 -2.23 -11.04 16.03
N GLU A 431 -2.02 -12.35 16.12
CA GLU A 431 -1.61 -13.22 15.03
C GLU A 431 -2.81 -13.86 14.30
N GLU A 432 -4.05 -13.51 14.66
CA GLU A 432 -5.26 -13.99 13.97
C GLU A 432 -5.36 -15.51 13.86
N ARG A 433 -5.01 -16.23 14.93
CA ARG A 433 -5.03 -17.71 14.98
C ARG A 433 -6.41 -18.30 15.16
N SER A 434 -7.30 -17.59 15.87
CA SER A 434 -8.58 -18.12 16.37
C SER A 434 -9.76 -17.33 15.83
N ASN A 435 -10.32 -17.77 14.71
CA ASN A 435 -11.52 -17.15 14.14
C ASN A 435 -12.75 -17.34 15.06
N ARG A 436 -13.30 -16.25 15.58
CA ARG A 436 -14.46 -16.21 16.48
C ARG A 436 -15.79 -15.97 15.78
N TYR A 437 -15.81 -15.79 14.46
CA TYR A 437 -17.00 -15.36 13.72
C TYR A 437 -18.21 -16.28 13.88
N ALA A 438 -17.99 -17.59 13.91
CA ALA A 438 -19.05 -18.59 14.05
C ALA A 438 -19.40 -18.94 15.52
N ASP A 439 -18.66 -18.42 16.49
CA ASP A 439 -18.91 -18.66 17.91
C ASP A 439 -20.09 -17.78 18.38
N PRO A 440 -21.22 -18.39 18.85
CA PRO A 440 -22.39 -17.63 19.27
C PRO A 440 -22.12 -16.62 20.39
N THR A 441 -21.08 -16.84 21.20
CA THR A 441 -20.68 -15.92 22.28
C THR A 441 -20.28 -14.56 21.73
N PHE A 442 -19.73 -14.52 20.53
CA PHE A 442 -19.28 -13.29 19.85
C PHE A 442 -20.30 -12.72 18.86
N ALA A 443 -21.50 -13.30 18.76
CA ALA A 443 -22.55 -12.78 17.88
C ALA A 443 -22.87 -11.29 18.08
N PRO A 444 -22.88 -10.72 19.31
CA PRO A 444 -23.06 -9.28 19.50
C PRO A 444 -21.92 -8.46 18.88
N VAL A 445 -20.68 -8.92 18.95
CA VAL A 445 -19.51 -8.26 18.37
C VAL A 445 -19.55 -8.30 16.84
N VAL A 446 -19.91 -9.46 16.27
CA VAL A 446 -20.14 -9.59 14.82
C VAL A 446 -21.23 -8.61 14.36
N HIS A 447 -22.34 -8.52 15.13
CA HIS A 447 -23.42 -7.57 14.80
C HIS A 447 -22.95 -6.13 14.83
N GLU A 448 -22.19 -5.72 15.86
CA GLU A 448 -21.61 -4.38 15.95
C GLU A 448 -20.75 -4.08 14.73
N GLY A 449 -19.82 -4.97 14.37
CA GLY A 449 -18.96 -4.81 13.20
C GLY A 449 -19.74 -4.69 11.89
N LEU A 450 -20.85 -5.45 11.74
CA LEU A 450 -21.73 -5.35 10.57
C LEU A 450 -22.47 -4.01 10.53
N CYS A 451 -22.92 -3.48 11.67
CA CYS A 451 -23.54 -2.15 11.75
C CYS A 451 -22.54 -1.06 11.37
N LEU A 452 -21.33 -1.08 11.95
CA LEU A 452 -20.27 -0.12 11.60
C LEU A 452 -19.91 -0.17 10.11
N LEU A 453 -19.83 -1.37 9.53
CA LEU A 453 -19.56 -1.55 8.10
C LEU A 453 -20.70 -1.01 7.23
N ALA A 454 -21.96 -1.23 7.64
CA ALA A 454 -23.12 -0.68 6.94
C ALA A 454 -23.15 0.85 7.01
N ASP A 455 -22.92 1.43 8.19
CA ASP A 455 -22.85 2.88 8.38
C ASP A 455 -21.73 3.49 7.55
N TRP A 456 -20.54 2.87 7.52
CA TRP A 456 -19.43 3.29 6.67
C TRP A 456 -19.82 3.27 5.19
N LEU A 457 -20.42 2.18 4.68
CA LEU A 457 -20.87 2.09 3.29
C LEU A 457 -21.92 3.16 2.94
N ILE A 458 -22.90 3.38 3.82
CA ILE A 458 -23.97 4.37 3.60
C ILE A 458 -23.38 5.79 3.56
N THR A 459 -22.46 6.10 4.45
CA THR A 459 -21.91 7.44 4.58
C THR A 459 -20.83 7.78 3.56
N THR A 460 -20.11 6.78 3.04
CA THR A 460 -19.01 6.99 2.10
C THR A 460 -19.39 6.75 0.64
N THR A 461 -20.42 5.92 0.37
CA THR A 461 -20.85 5.67 -1.02
C THR A 461 -21.42 6.92 -1.65
N ARG A 462 -20.83 7.35 -2.76
CA ARG A 462 -21.32 8.50 -3.52
C ARG A 462 -22.44 8.09 -4.44
N VAL A 463 -23.56 8.80 -4.37
CA VAL A 463 -24.66 8.58 -5.28
C VAL A 463 -24.32 9.21 -6.64
N VAL A 464 -24.06 8.37 -7.62
CA VAL A 464 -23.89 8.79 -9.02
C VAL A 464 -25.25 8.69 -9.71
N THR A 465 -25.86 9.82 -10.01
CA THR A 465 -27.10 9.84 -10.82
C THR A 465 -26.75 10.18 -12.26
N THR A 466 -26.89 9.22 -13.17
CA THR A 466 -26.79 9.43 -14.62
C THR A 466 -28.07 10.04 -15.19
N GLN A 467 -29.16 10.05 -14.39
CA GLN A 467 -30.39 10.74 -14.70
C GLN A 467 -30.82 11.58 -13.50
N PRO A 468 -31.29 12.80 -13.68
CA PRO A 468 -31.71 13.68 -12.61
C PRO A 468 -33.09 13.26 -12.08
N THR A 469 -33.18 12.12 -11.43
CA THR A 469 -34.37 11.74 -10.64
C THR A 469 -34.38 12.43 -9.27
N LEU A 470 -33.21 12.90 -8.82
CA LEU A 470 -33.07 13.77 -7.65
C LEU A 470 -32.39 15.07 -8.13
N ARG A 471 -33.14 16.16 -8.15
CA ARG A 471 -32.55 17.48 -8.28
C ARG A 471 -31.90 17.87 -6.94
N ALA A 472 -30.83 18.65 -7.00
CA ALA A 472 -30.15 19.14 -5.80
C ALA A 472 -31.09 19.94 -4.87
N ASP A 473 -32.17 20.50 -5.41
CA ASP A 473 -33.22 21.25 -4.70
C ASP A 473 -34.33 20.36 -4.10
N ASP A 474 -34.44 19.10 -4.53
CA ASP A 474 -35.40 18.12 -3.97
C ASP A 474 -34.90 17.51 -2.66
N SER A 475 -33.72 17.82 -2.21
CA SER A 475 -33.07 17.25 -1.02
C SER A 475 -33.62 17.77 0.31
N ARG A 476 -34.83 18.30 0.39
CA ARG A 476 -35.60 18.75 1.57
C ARG A 476 -34.97 18.41 2.92
N GLY A 477 -33.78 18.96 3.20
CA GLY A 477 -33.07 18.79 4.47
C GLY A 477 -32.18 17.55 4.58
N LEU A 478 -32.07 16.69 3.58
CA LEU A 478 -30.99 15.74 3.47
C LEU A 478 -29.78 16.49 2.89
N HIS A 479 -28.92 16.97 3.74
CA HIS A 479 -27.61 17.46 3.36
C HIS A 479 -26.79 16.27 2.84
N LEU A 480 -26.98 15.89 1.58
CA LEU A 480 -26.06 15.05 0.83
C LEU A 480 -24.81 15.91 0.54
N ASN A 481 -24.05 16.21 1.59
CA ASN A 481 -22.74 16.84 1.46
C ASN A 481 -21.88 15.91 0.61
N GLY A 482 -21.69 16.27 -0.65
CA GLY A 482 -20.79 15.58 -1.55
C GLY A 482 -21.43 14.71 -2.67
N ALA A 483 -22.76 14.74 -2.86
CA ALA A 483 -23.33 14.17 -4.08
C ALA A 483 -22.82 14.94 -5.31
N LYS A 484 -21.72 14.47 -5.89
CA LYS A 484 -21.19 14.98 -7.15
C LYS A 484 -21.52 13.96 -8.24
N GLN A 485 -21.96 14.47 -9.40
CA GLN A 485 -22.14 13.64 -10.58
C GLN A 485 -20.77 13.13 -11.05
N TYR A 486 -20.58 11.83 -11.01
CA TYR A 486 -19.48 11.18 -11.72
C TYR A 486 -19.94 10.81 -13.13
N PRO A 487 -19.06 10.89 -14.14
CA PRO A 487 -19.40 10.37 -15.45
C PRO A 487 -19.76 8.89 -15.31
N ALA A 488 -20.83 8.47 -15.99
CA ALA A 488 -21.23 7.07 -16.05
C ALA A 488 -20.06 6.21 -16.51
N CYS A 489 -19.96 5.00 -15.94
CA CYS A 489 -19.07 3.99 -16.48
C CYS A 489 -19.32 3.88 -18.00
N PRO A 490 -18.30 3.90 -18.86
CA PRO A 490 -18.47 3.96 -20.32
C PRO A 490 -19.35 2.87 -20.92
N ASP A 491 -19.55 1.77 -20.20
CA ASP A 491 -20.36 0.63 -20.63
C ASP A 491 -21.78 0.59 -20.03
N GLY A 492 -22.19 1.65 -19.31
CA GLY A 492 -23.54 1.78 -18.74
C GLY A 492 -23.88 0.76 -17.66
N ARG A 493 -22.92 0.01 -17.15
CA ARG A 493 -23.14 -0.98 -16.10
C ARG A 493 -22.97 -0.34 -14.74
N ALA A 494 -23.88 -0.63 -13.81
CA ALA A 494 -23.67 -0.31 -12.41
C ALA A 494 -22.41 -1.04 -11.91
N PRO A 495 -21.46 -0.35 -11.24
CA PRO A 495 -20.20 -0.95 -10.79
C PRO A 495 -20.35 -2.17 -9.88
N ASN A 496 -21.54 -2.43 -9.37
CA ASN A 496 -21.82 -3.47 -8.37
C ASN A 496 -22.43 -4.76 -8.94
N ARG A 497 -22.46 -4.96 -10.25
CA ARG A 497 -22.79 -6.29 -10.79
C ARG A 497 -21.52 -7.05 -11.16
N VAL A 498 -20.66 -7.31 -10.18
CA VAL A 498 -19.76 -8.45 -10.25
C VAL A 498 -20.65 -9.69 -10.17
N GLN A 499 -20.84 -10.36 -11.27
CA GLN A 499 -21.51 -11.66 -11.24
C GLN A 499 -20.59 -12.63 -10.49
N PRO A 500 -21.05 -13.25 -9.39
CA PRO A 500 -20.26 -14.23 -8.69
C PRO A 500 -20.26 -15.53 -9.52
N ARG A 501 -19.27 -15.68 -10.39
CA ARG A 501 -18.99 -16.93 -11.07
C ARG A 501 -17.62 -17.44 -10.65
N PHE A 502 -17.54 -17.95 -9.42
CA PHE A 502 -16.44 -18.80 -8.98
C PHE A 502 -16.51 -20.23 -9.57
N ARG A 503 -17.09 -20.42 -10.73
CA ARG A 503 -17.10 -21.73 -11.42
C ARG A 503 -16.09 -21.86 -12.54
N ASP A 504 -15.37 -20.82 -12.88
CA ASP A 504 -14.32 -20.88 -13.89
C ASP A 504 -12.96 -20.66 -13.24
N ASP A 505 -12.06 -21.60 -13.40
CA ASP A 505 -10.65 -21.59 -12.96
C ASP A 505 -9.87 -20.35 -13.45
N ASN A 506 -10.46 -19.54 -14.31
CA ASN A 506 -9.90 -18.30 -14.86
C ASN A 506 -10.24 -17.03 -14.08
N ALA A 507 -11.13 -17.05 -13.07
CA ALA A 507 -11.49 -15.85 -12.31
C ALA A 507 -10.34 -15.30 -11.43
N LEU A 508 -9.27 -16.07 -11.26
CA LEU A 508 -8.07 -15.70 -10.53
C LEU A 508 -6.85 -15.51 -11.45
N SER A 509 -7.03 -15.53 -12.77
CA SER A 509 -5.93 -15.24 -13.73
C SER A 509 -5.58 -13.74 -13.81
N TYR A 510 -6.31 -12.88 -13.10
CA TYR A 510 -6.00 -11.46 -12.93
C TYR A 510 -5.35 -11.15 -11.59
N LEU A 511 -4.90 -12.18 -10.89
CA LEU A 511 -4.23 -12.06 -9.60
C LEU A 511 -2.77 -12.47 -9.73
#